data_6ad37a53838d8e09bed582ec90a53d36
#
_entry.id   6ad37a53838d8e09bed582ec90a53d36
#
_cell.length_a   1.000
_cell.length_b   1.000
_cell.length_c   1.000
_cell.angle_alpha   90.00
_cell.angle_beta   90.00
_cell.angle_gamma   90.00
#
_symmetry.space_group_name_H-M   'P 1'
#
loop_
_entity.id
_entity.type
_entity.pdbx_description
1 polymer ?
#
loop_
_entity_poly.entity_id
_entity_poly.type
_entity_poly.pdbx_seq_one_letter_code
_entity_poly.pdbx_strand_id
1 'polypeptide(L)'
;MIASQLDIRFNALLRDHLPGVEVLPLPRGVPLDLPQEASVLLAAPHNDLRDASRPPPGWPFGLGFVQLVSSGVDAFPPWLLDSLPVASARGVTADSLAEFALAAMFAAAKQLPSVWIDTPSQWQPRPLASLAGSTLGLYGFGSIGQALAHKALALDIKVVALRRSAQPFEVPAVQRATDVQALLACADHLVLAAPASKATHHVINTRTLAHAKPGLHLINLARGSLIDQQALLQALDNGQLALASLDVTDPEPLPAGHPFYSHPRVRLSPHTSANTSRVYHNLAALLARNVEHFQHGRRLENQLPTQGETP
;
A
#
# COMPACT_ATOMS: atom_id res chain seq x y z
N MET A 1 -25.85 8.61 12.25
CA MET A 1 -25.85 7.41 11.35
C MET A 1 -24.60 7.41 10.49
N ILE A 2 -24.01 6.23 10.19
CA ILE A 2 -22.88 6.04 9.27
C ILE A 2 -23.39 5.29 8.04
N ALA A 3 -23.22 5.88 6.85
CA ALA A 3 -23.48 5.24 5.58
C ALA A 3 -22.21 4.48 5.14
N SER A 4 -22.28 3.16 4.97
CA SER A 4 -21.11 2.29 4.77
C SER A 4 -21.19 1.53 3.45
N GLN A 5 -20.15 1.67 2.62
CA GLN A 5 -19.96 0.90 1.39
C GLN A 5 -19.14 -0.39 1.60
N LEU A 6 -18.94 -0.80 2.84
CA LEU A 6 -18.29 -2.08 3.16
C LEU A 6 -19.32 -3.18 3.45
N ASP A 7 -18.84 -4.42 3.50
CA ASP A 7 -19.66 -5.60 3.65
C ASP A 7 -20.27 -5.74 5.05
N ILE A 8 -21.18 -6.72 5.17
CA ILE A 8 -21.92 -6.98 6.42
C ILE A 8 -20.99 -7.36 7.58
N ARG A 9 -19.84 -8.00 7.30
CA ARG A 9 -18.86 -8.41 8.34
C ARG A 9 -18.18 -7.20 8.94
N PHE A 10 -17.75 -6.26 8.10
CA PHE A 10 -17.20 -5.01 8.57
C PHE A 10 -18.24 -4.18 9.33
N ASN A 11 -19.46 -4.09 8.80
CA ASN A 11 -20.54 -3.33 9.44
C ASN A 11 -20.93 -3.90 10.81
N ALA A 12 -20.85 -5.21 11.00
CA ALA A 12 -21.03 -5.85 12.32
C ALA A 12 -19.89 -5.43 13.27
N LEU A 13 -18.63 -5.56 12.83
CA LEU A 13 -17.46 -5.15 13.60
C LEU A 13 -17.49 -3.65 13.97
N LEU A 14 -17.95 -2.80 13.05
CA LEU A 14 -18.08 -1.37 13.29
C LEU A 14 -19.06 -1.05 14.43
N ARG A 15 -20.15 -1.79 14.53
CA ARG A 15 -21.13 -1.64 15.64
C ARG A 15 -20.51 -1.98 17.00
N ASP A 16 -19.57 -2.92 17.05
CA ASP A 16 -18.84 -3.26 18.28
C ASP A 16 -17.92 -2.10 18.71
N HIS A 17 -17.33 -1.39 17.74
CA HIS A 17 -16.47 -0.22 18.00
C HIS A 17 -17.25 1.06 18.30
N LEU A 18 -18.50 1.17 17.84
CA LEU A 18 -19.36 2.34 17.98
C LEU A 18 -20.76 1.94 18.48
N PRO A 19 -20.88 1.54 19.76
CA PRO A 19 -22.17 1.14 20.32
C PRO A 19 -23.20 2.27 20.20
N GLY A 20 -24.41 1.94 19.75
CA GLY A 20 -25.51 2.91 19.60
C GLY A 20 -25.47 3.74 18.30
N VAL A 21 -24.45 3.59 17.48
CA VAL A 21 -24.38 4.25 16.15
C VAL A 21 -25.05 3.34 15.12
N GLU A 22 -26.04 3.89 14.43
CA GLU A 22 -26.70 3.20 13.33
C GLU A 22 -25.78 3.16 12.10
N VAL A 23 -25.64 1.97 11.48
CA VAL A 23 -24.85 1.74 10.26
C VAL A 23 -25.80 1.35 9.13
N LEU A 24 -25.91 2.23 8.12
CA LEU A 24 -26.68 2.03 6.90
C LEU A 24 -25.79 1.37 5.83
N PRO A 25 -26.04 0.14 5.41
CA PRO A 25 -25.31 -0.47 4.30
C PRO A 25 -25.63 0.22 2.98
N LEU A 26 -24.61 0.53 2.20
CA LEU A 26 -24.74 1.07 0.85
C LEU A 26 -24.04 0.17 -0.17
N PRO A 27 -24.52 0.12 -1.42
CA PRO A 27 -23.75 -0.44 -2.51
C PRO A 27 -22.47 0.38 -2.75
N ARG A 28 -21.45 -0.25 -3.30
CA ARG A 28 -20.26 0.47 -3.79
C ARG A 28 -20.62 1.30 -5.02
N GLY A 29 -19.92 2.40 -5.23
CA GLY A 29 -20.14 3.31 -6.34
C GLY A 29 -20.52 4.71 -5.88
N VAL A 30 -21.20 5.47 -6.75
CA VAL A 30 -21.67 6.83 -6.42
C VAL A 30 -22.76 6.74 -5.33
N PRO A 31 -22.60 7.41 -4.18
CA PRO A 31 -23.62 7.40 -3.14
C PRO A 31 -24.85 8.18 -3.60
N LEU A 32 -26.00 7.53 -3.58
CA LEU A 32 -27.28 8.12 -3.98
C LEU A 32 -28.26 8.10 -2.79
N ASP A 33 -29.10 9.11 -2.71
CA ASP A 33 -30.26 9.18 -1.82
C ASP A 33 -29.96 8.89 -0.34
N LEU A 34 -28.88 9.51 0.19
CA LEU A 34 -28.57 9.36 1.61
C LEU A 34 -29.60 10.09 2.49
N PRO A 35 -30.04 9.46 3.59
CA PRO A 35 -30.92 10.13 4.54
C PRO A 35 -30.19 11.30 5.23
N GLN A 36 -30.92 12.31 5.64
CA GLN A 36 -30.35 13.52 6.27
C GLN A 36 -29.61 13.19 7.60
N GLU A 37 -29.99 12.11 8.25
CA GLU A 37 -29.37 11.64 9.50
C GLU A 37 -27.99 11.00 9.27
N ALA A 38 -27.63 10.70 8.04
CA ALA A 38 -26.30 10.19 7.70
C ALA A 38 -25.26 11.31 7.78
N SER A 39 -24.47 11.30 8.85
CA SER A 39 -23.42 12.30 9.08
C SER A 39 -22.02 11.87 8.62
N VAL A 40 -21.83 10.59 8.33
CA VAL A 40 -20.53 10.03 7.89
C VAL A 40 -20.75 9.10 6.72
N LEU A 41 -19.93 9.25 5.68
CA LEU A 41 -19.81 8.28 4.59
C LEU A 41 -18.49 7.51 4.74
N LEU A 42 -18.57 6.17 4.83
CA LEU A 42 -17.43 5.29 4.65
C LEU A 42 -17.38 4.86 3.18
N ALA A 43 -16.47 5.49 2.43
CA ALA A 43 -16.38 5.35 0.98
C ALA A 43 -15.35 4.30 0.55
N ALA A 44 -15.79 3.33 -0.26
CA ALA A 44 -14.94 2.30 -0.85
C ALA A 44 -14.60 2.63 -2.32
N PRO A 45 -13.38 2.30 -2.81
CA PRO A 45 -13.03 2.44 -4.21
C PRO A 45 -13.98 1.64 -5.11
N HIS A 46 -14.42 2.26 -6.21
CA HIS A 46 -15.23 1.64 -7.25
C HIS A 46 -15.05 2.41 -8.57
N ASN A 47 -15.11 1.70 -9.70
CA ASN A 47 -14.93 2.34 -11.00
C ASN A 47 -15.98 3.42 -11.26
N ASP A 48 -17.25 3.14 -10.99
CA ASP A 48 -18.34 4.10 -11.19
C ASP A 48 -18.13 5.37 -10.35
N LEU A 49 -17.59 5.26 -9.15
CA LEU A 49 -17.28 6.39 -8.30
C LEU A 49 -16.09 7.19 -8.85
N ARG A 50 -15.01 6.48 -9.22
CA ARG A 50 -13.80 7.10 -9.79
C ARG A 50 -14.10 7.87 -11.07
N ASP A 51 -14.91 7.28 -11.94
CA ASP A 51 -15.20 7.81 -13.28
C ASP A 51 -16.34 8.85 -13.27
N ALA A 52 -16.98 9.09 -12.11
CA ALA A 52 -18.03 10.08 -11.95
C ALA A 52 -17.45 11.51 -11.99
N SER A 53 -17.67 12.22 -13.09
CA SER A 53 -17.15 13.58 -13.30
C SER A 53 -17.87 14.65 -12.48
N ARG A 54 -19.05 14.35 -11.93
CA ARG A 54 -19.89 15.28 -11.16
C ARG A 54 -20.48 14.60 -9.94
N PRO A 55 -20.73 15.35 -8.84
CA PRO A 55 -21.43 14.81 -7.68
C PRO A 55 -22.86 14.43 -8.02
N PRO A 56 -23.47 13.48 -7.29
CA PRO A 56 -24.89 13.17 -7.42
C PRO A 56 -25.76 14.35 -6.97
N PRO A 57 -27.02 14.44 -7.45
CA PRO A 57 -27.97 15.43 -6.94
C PRO A 57 -28.12 15.35 -5.42
N GLY A 58 -28.13 16.50 -4.75
CA GLY A 58 -28.23 16.57 -3.30
C GLY A 58 -26.92 16.45 -2.53
N TRP A 59 -25.80 16.12 -3.20
CA TRP A 59 -24.48 16.08 -2.54
C TRP A 59 -24.13 17.44 -1.92
N PRO A 60 -23.59 17.51 -0.69
CA PRO A 60 -23.12 16.41 0.16
C PRO A 60 -24.19 15.83 1.10
N PHE A 61 -25.49 16.01 0.86
CA PHE A 61 -26.59 15.55 1.73
C PHE A 61 -26.46 16.12 3.15
N GLY A 62 -26.61 15.28 4.20
CA GLY A 62 -26.38 15.65 5.60
C GLY A 62 -24.98 15.30 6.12
N LEU A 63 -24.04 14.92 5.23
CA LEU A 63 -22.72 14.43 5.63
C LEU A 63 -21.85 15.53 6.24
N GLY A 64 -21.20 15.21 7.37
CA GLY A 64 -20.20 16.05 8.01
C GLY A 64 -18.76 15.70 7.62
N PHE A 65 -18.48 14.43 7.29
CA PHE A 65 -17.18 14.03 6.75
C PHE A 65 -17.25 12.71 5.97
N VAL A 66 -16.18 12.44 5.20
CA VAL A 66 -15.99 11.17 4.48
C VAL A 66 -14.75 10.46 5.03
N GLN A 67 -14.89 9.19 5.39
CA GLN A 67 -13.79 8.28 5.67
C GLN A 67 -13.55 7.39 4.46
N LEU A 68 -12.38 7.48 3.86
CA LEU A 68 -11.96 6.55 2.81
C LEU A 68 -11.49 5.23 3.43
N VAL A 69 -11.79 4.11 2.79
CA VAL A 69 -11.32 2.78 3.24
C VAL A 69 -9.89 2.46 2.77
N SER A 70 -9.32 3.29 1.90
CA SER A 70 -7.97 3.15 1.35
C SER A 70 -7.03 4.26 1.83
N SER A 71 -5.72 3.96 1.80
CA SER A 71 -4.69 4.97 2.04
C SER A 71 -4.48 5.87 0.82
N GLY A 72 -4.61 5.33 -0.39
CA GLY A 72 -4.54 6.07 -1.65
C GLY A 72 -5.87 6.75 -1.96
N VAL A 73 -5.78 7.92 -2.60
CA VAL A 73 -6.95 8.74 -2.97
C VAL A 73 -7.23 8.74 -4.48
N ASP A 74 -6.37 8.12 -5.24
CA ASP A 74 -6.36 8.05 -6.71
C ASP A 74 -7.60 7.37 -7.32
N ALA A 75 -8.35 6.62 -6.50
CA ALA A 75 -9.59 5.96 -6.89
C ALA A 75 -10.86 6.78 -6.58
N PHE A 76 -10.72 8.04 -6.14
CA PHE A 76 -11.85 8.90 -5.77
C PHE A 76 -11.88 10.18 -6.61
N PRO A 77 -13.08 10.66 -7.01
CA PRO A 77 -13.20 11.85 -7.82
C PRO A 77 -12.93 13.13 -7.01
N PRO A 78 -12.43 14.20 -7.66
CA PRO A 78 -12.15 15.49 -6.98
C PRO A 78 -13.32 16.04 -6.19
N TRP A 79 -14.55 15.96 -6.73
CA TRP A 79 -15.72 16.49 -6.04
C TRP A 79 -16.00 15.85 -4.67
N LEU A 80 -15.60 14.57 -4.49
CA LEU A 80 -15.72 13.90 -3.19
C LEU A 80 -14.60 14.34 -2.25
N LEU A 81 -13.38 14.54 -2.77
CA LEU A 81 -12.21 14.88 -1.97
C LEU A 81 -12.21 16.34 -1.49
N ASP A 82 -12.89 17.24 -2.21
CA ASP A 82 -12.79 18.68 -2.00
C ASP A 82 -14.02 19.31 -1.31
N SER A 83 -15.13 18.59 -1.18
CA SER A 83 -16.40 19.16 -0.73
C SER A 83 -16.65 19.11 0.78
N LEU A 84 -16.00 18.20 1.47
CA LEU A 84 -16.13 17.95 2.91
C LEU A 84 -14.76 17.60 3.53
N PRO A 85 -14.61 17.62 4.87
CA PRO A 85 -13.48 16.96 5.50
C PRO A 85 -13.40 15.49 5.08
N VAL A 86 -12.27 15.09 4.49
CA VAL A 86 -12.02 13.71 4.06
C VAL A 86 -10.83 13.16 4.82
N ALA A 87 -10.99 11.97 5.40
CA ALA A 87 -9.90 11.24 6.04
C ALA A 87 -9.55 9.97 5.26
N SER A 88 -8.27 9.71 5.03
CA SER A 88 -7.80 8.47 4.41
C SER A 88 -7.56 7.38 5.45
N ALA A 89 -7.49 6.12 5.02
CA ALA A 89 -7.13 4.98 5.87
C ALA A 89 -5.61 4.78 5.99
N ARG A 90 -4.83 5.86 5.94
CA ARG A 90 -3.36 5.79 6.06
C ARG A 90 -2.96 5.11 7.37
N GLY A 91 -2.05 4.14 7.29
CA GLY A 91 -1.57 3.36 8.42
C GLY A 91 -2.36 2.08 8.72
N VAL A 92 -3.62 1.99 8.31
CA VAL A 92 -4.50 0.85 8.58
C VAL A 92 -3.93 -0.48 8.06
N THR A 93 -3.27 -0.44 6.90
CA THR A 93 -2.68 -1.61 6.22
C THR A 93 -1.19 -1.79 6.47
N ALA A 94 -0.55 -0.92 7.27
CA ALA A 94 0.90 -0.84 7.36
C ALA A 94 1.55 -2.16 7.82
N ASP A 95 1.01 -2.79 8.86
CA ASP A 95 1.52 -4.07 9.37
C ASP A 95 1.36 -5.21 8.36
N SER A 96 0.18 -5.32 7.73
CA SER A 96 -0.09 -6.38 6.74
C SER A 96 0.85 -6.28 5.54
N LEU A 97 1.08 -5.06 5.03
CA LEU A 97 2.00 -4.81 3.93
C LEU A 97 3.46 -5.09 4.34
N ALA A 98 3.86 -4.73 5.56
CA ALA A 98 5.19 -5.04 6.08
C ALA A 98 5.41 -6.56 6.22
N GLU A 99 4.40 -7.30 6.69
CA GLU A 99 4.44 -8.76 6.77
C GLU A 99 4.53 -9.40 5.39
N PHE A 100 3.77 -8.89 4.41
CA PHE A 100 3.84 -9.39 3.03
C PHE A 100 5.23 -9.14 2.41
N ALA A 101 5.83 -7.96 2.64
CA ALA A 101 7.19 -7.67 2.19
C ALA A 101 8.21 -8.66 2.79
N LEU A 102 8.14 -8.90 4.09
CA LEU A 102 9.01 -9.89 4.77
C LEU A 102 8.78 -11.30 4.24
N ALA A 103 7.52 -11.70 4.02
CA ALA A 103 7.20 -13.00 3.42
C ALA A 103 7.84 -13.16 2.03
N ALA A 104 7.77 -12.12 1.18
CA ALA A 104 8.43 -12.11 -0.12
C ALA A 104 9.96 -12.20 0.01
N MET A 105 10.57 -11.48 0.97
CA MET A 105 12.01 -11.54 1.25
C MET A 105 12.42 -12.94 1.73
N PHE A 106 11.68 -13.54 2.67
CA PHE A 106 11.93 -14.91 3.13
C PHE A 106 11.75 -15.92 2.01
N ALA A 107 10.69 -15.80 1.21
CA ALA A 107 10.46 -16.69 0.07
C ALA A 107 11.63 -16.66 -0.92
N ALA A 108 12.15 -15.47 -1.22
CA ALA A 108 13.33 -15.31 -2.07
C ALA A 108 14.58 -15.94 -1.43
N ALA A 109 14.91 -15.58 -0.20
CA ALA A 109 16.11 -16.04 0.50
C ALA A 109 16.11 -17.57 0.75
N LYS A 110 14.95 -18.15 1.02
CA LYS A 110 14.77 -19.58 1.28
C LYS A 110 14.31 -20.37 0.06
N GLN A 111 14.27 -19.76 -1.11
CA GLN A 111 13.85 -20.38 -2.39
C GLN A 111 12.49 -21.09 -2.29
N LEU A 112 11.53 -20.48 -1.58
CA LEU A 112 10.19 -21.04 -1.44
C LEU A 112 9.35 -20.86 -2.73
N PRO A 113 8.52 -21.84 -3.10
CA PRO A 113 8.35 -23.17 -2.49
C PRO A 113 9.34 -24.22 -3.00
N SER A 114 10.26 -23.89 -3.93
CA SER A 114 11.11 -24.84 -4.65
C SER A 114 12.11 -25.63 -3.80
N VAL A 115 12.33 -25.18 -2.55
CA VAL A 115 13.16 -25.91 -1.58
C VAL A 115 12.44 -27.12 -0.97
N TRP A 116 11.12 -27.14 -0.98
CA TRP A 116 10.35 -28.27 -0.49
C TRP A 116 10.36 -29.42 -1.50
N ILE A 117 10.43 -30.63 -0.99
CA ILE A 117 10.54 -31.86 -1.78
C ILE A 117 9.31 -32.73 -1.57
N ASP A 118 8.92 -33.46 -2.59
CA ASP A 118 7.81 -34.43 -2.59
C ASP A 118 8.24 -35.84 -2.98
N THR A 119 9.51 -36.04 -3.36
CA THR A 119 10.08 -37.34 -3.71
C THR A 119 11.46 -37.51 -3.10
N PRO A 120 11.90 -38.79 -2.76
CA PRO A 120 13.23 -39.05 -2.26
C PRO A 120 14.38 -38.64 -3.18
N SER A 121 14.15 -38.63 -4.51
CA SER A 121 15.16 -38.21 -5.49
C SER A 121 15.55 -36.74 -5.41
N GLN A 122 14.68 -35.91 -4.80
CA GLN A 122 14.92 -34.48 -4.58
C GLN A 122 15.69 -34.20 -3.27
N TRP A 123 16.01 -35.24 -2.48
CA TRP A 123 16.72 -35.12 -1.18
C TRP A 123 18.16 -34.72 -1.37
N GLN A 124 18.38 -33.44 -1.68
CA GLN A 124 19.70 -32.86 -1.89
C GLN A 124 19.78 -31.51 -1.16
N PRO A 125 20.81 -31.33 -0.29
CA PRO A 125 21.05 -30.03 0.35
C PRO A 125 21.28 -28.93 -0.69
N ARG A 126 20.67 -27.76 -0.45
CA ARG A 126 20.83 -26.56 -1.30
C ARG A 126 21.34 -25.41 -0.44
N PRO A 127 22.25 -24.56 -0.94
CA PRO A 127 22.63 -23.34 -0.25
C PRO A 127 21.45 -22.35 -0.25
N LEU A 128 21.10 -21.86 0.94
CA LEU A 128 20.07 -20.85 1.13
C LEU A 128 20.70 -19.56 1.68
N ALA A 129 20.15 -18.41 1.25
CA ALA A 129 20.60 -17.13 1.75
C ALA A 129 20.06 -16.83 3.15
N SER A 130 20.80 -16.03 3.93
CA SER A 130 20.31 -15.43 5.17
C SER A 130 19.79 -14.02 4.91
N LEU A 131 18.72 -13.63 5.61
CA LEU A 131 18.28 -12.23 5.64
C LEU A 131 19.09 -11.42 6.67
N ALA A 132 19.53 -12.03 7.77
CA ALA A 132 20.40 -11.36 8.73
C ALA A 132 21.68 -10.86 8.05
N GLY A 133 22.00 -9.59 8.28
CA GLY A 133 23.12 -8.89 7.65
C GLY A 133 22.85 -8.33 6.25
N SER A 134 21.73 -8.70 5.60
CA SER A 134 21.32 -8.11 4.32
C SER A 134 20.85 -6.65 4.50
N THR A 135 20.72 -5.93 3.40
CA THR A 135 20.25 -4.53 3.37
C THR A 135 18.88 -4.44 2.72
N LEU A 136 17.90 -3.95 3.48
CA LEU A 136 16.59 -3.56 2.99
C LEU A 136 16.61 -2.08 2.60
N GLY A 137 16.38 -1.80 1.32
CA GLY A 137 16.08 -0.47 0.81
C GLY A 137 14.59 -0.16 0.88
N LEU A 138 14.23 1.02 1.37
CA LEU A 138 12.86 1.50 1.43
C LEU A 138 12.70 2.76 0.59
N TYR A 139 12.02 2.66 -0.54
CA TYR A 139 11.61 3.83 -1.30
C TYR A 139 10.26 4.32 -0.80
N GLY A 140 10.29 5.32 0.09
CA GLY A 140 9.17 5.78 0.90
C GLY A 140 9.28 5.33 2.36
N PHE A 141 9.25 6.29 3.30
CA PHE A 141 9.32 6.03 4.74
C PHE A 141 8.12 6.64 5.46
N GLY A 142 6.91 6.22 5.04
CA GLY A 142 5.64 6.47 5.72
C GLY A 142 5.31 5.33 6.70
N SER A 143 4.03 5.17 7.03
CA SER A 143 3.56 4.12 7.96
C SER A 143 4.01 2.69 7.58
N ILE A 144 3.97 2.35 6.28
CA ILE A 144 4.44 1.04 5.79
C ILE A 144 5.95 0.89 6.00
N GLY A 145 6.73 1.90 5.56
CA GLY A 145 8.19 1.86 5.70
C GLY A 145 8.63 1.78 7.16
N GLN A 146 7.96 2.48 8.07
CA GLN A 146 8.22 2.43 9.51
C GLN A 146 7.90 1.05 10.10
N ALA A 147 6.72 0.50 9.80
CA ALA A 147 6.32 -0.83 10.27
C ALA A 147 7.29 -1.92 9.78
N LEU A 148 7.70 -1.83 8.50
CA LEU A 148 8.66 -2.78 7.93
C LEU A 148 10.07 -2.61 8.51
N ALA A 149 10.52 -1.36 8.72
CA ALA A 149 11.82 -1.10 9.32
C ALA A 149 11.95 -1.69 10.73
N HIS A 150 10.94 -1.51 11.59
CA HIS A 150 10.93 -2.11 12.93
C HIS A 150 11.06 -3.65 12.89
N LYS A 151 10.29 -4.29 12.02
CA LYS A 151 10.32 -5.75 11.87
C LYS A 151 11.65 -6.23 11.26
N ALA A 152 12.19 -5.53 10.27
CA ALA A 152 13.44 -5.88 9.60
C ALA A 152 14.65 -5.75 10.54
N LEU A 153 14.73 -4.69 11.33
CA LEU A 153 15.79 -4.48 12.32
C LEU A 153 15.79 -5.57 13.40
N ALA A 154 14.61 -6.06 13.81
CA ALA A 154 14.51 -7.19 14.75
C ALA A 154 15.00 -8.54 14.17
N LEU A 155 15.20 -8.61 12.85
CA LEU A 155 15.75 -9.74 12.11
C LEU A 155 17.23 -9.53 11.70
N ASP A 156 17.90 -8.56 12.32
CA ASP A 156 19.29 -8.18 12.01
C ASP A 156 19.48 -7.72 10.53
N ILE A 157 18.44 -7.23 9.90
CA ILE A 157 18.48 -6.64 8.55
C ILE A 157 18.82 -5.16 8.67
N LYS A 158 19.83 -4.71 7.92
CA LYS A 158 20.15 -3.28 7.82
C LYS A 158 19.07 -2.55 7.02
N VAL A 159 18.66 -1.37 7.47
CA VAL A 159 17.62 -0.60 6.79
C VAL A 159 18.15 0.73 6.29
N VAL A 160 18.00 0.97 4.99
CA VAL A 160 18.32 2.23 4.32
C VAL A 160 17.04 2.74 3.68
N ALA A 161 16.68 3.99 3.91
CA ALA A 161 15.42 4.55 3.42
C ALA A 161 15.61 5.88 2.68
N LEU A 162 14.74 6.12 1.71
CA LEU A 162 14.61 7.38 1.00
C LEU A 162 13.21 7.93 1.16
N ARG A 163 13.08 9.18 1.65
CA ARG A 163 11.81 9.94 1.64
C ARG A 163 12.06 11.39 1.25
N ARG A 164 11.01 12.02 0.73
CA ARG A 164 11.05 13.42 0.28
C ARG A 164 11.40 14.40 1.41
N SER A 165 10.85 14.19 2.61
CA SER A 165 11.11 15.05 3.77
C SER A 165 12.55 14.87 4.28
N ALA A 166 13.20 15.99 4.60
CA ALA A 166 14.54 16.02 5.20
C ALA A 166 14.53 15.72 6.72
N GLN A 167 13.37 15.65 7.35
CA GLN A 167 13.27 15.36 8.79
C GLN A 167 13.94 14.04 9.15
N PRO A 168 14.54 13.92 10.36
CA PRO A 168 15.08 12.65 10.86
C PRO A 168 14.06 11.52 10.78
N PHE A 169 14.51 10.29 10.60
CA PHE A 169 13.62 9.14 10.67
C PHE A 169 13.19 8.88 12.11
N GLU A 170 11.95 8.45 12.26
CA GLU A 170 11.34 8.10 13.55
C GLU A 170 11.96 6.81 14.15
N VAL A 171 12.70 6.05 13.34
CA VAL A 171 13.45 4.85 13.73
C VAL A 171 14.95 5.16 13.62
N PRO A 172 15.65 5.38 14.74
CA PRO A 172 17.03 5.93 14.72
C PRO A 172 18.06 5.03 14.00
N ALA A 173 17.85 3.71 13.95
CA ALA A 173 18.75 2.77 13.29
C ALA A 173 18.63 2.78 11.75
N VAL A 174 17.66 3.50 11.18
CA VAL A 174 17.46 3.60 9.74
C VAL A 174 18.41 4.64 9.15
N GLN A 175 19.21 4.23 8.16
CA GLN A 175 20.09 5.10 7.44
C GLN A 175 19.35 5.82 6.31
N ARG A 176 19.79 7.04 5.98
CA ARG A 176 19.20 7.82 4.87
C ARG A 176 20.00 7.62 3.59
N ALA A 177 19.32 7.22 2.51
CA ALA A 177 19.87 7.32 1.16
C ALA A 177 19.78 8.77 0.66
N THR A 178 20.74 9.20 -0.13
CA THR A 178 20.77 10.53 -0.76
C THR A 178 19.75 10.66 -1.89
N ASP A 179 19.62 9.59 -2.65
CA ASP A 179 18.77 9.49 -3.84
C ASP A 179 18.39 8.02 -4.13
N VAL A 180 17.64 7.80 -5.21
CA VAL A 180 17.20 6.46 -5.61
C VAL A 180 18.36 5.60 -6.13
N GLN A 181 19.37 6.19 -6.75
CA GLN A 181 20.54 5.48 -7.25
C GLN A 181 21.36 4.91 -6.09
N ALA A 182 21.65 5.73 -5.07
CA ALA A 182 22.33 5.28 -3.86
C ALA A 182 21.55 4.18 -3.13
N LEU A 183 20.20 4.29 -3.10
CA LEU A 183 19.34 3.26 -2.52
C LEU A 183 19.42 1.93 -3.28
N LEU A 184 19.34 1.97 -4.62
CA LEU A 184 19.47 0.79 -5.48
C LEU A 184 20.84 0.13 -5.38
N ALA A 185 21.92 0.95 -5.25
CA ALA A 185 23.29 0.44 -5.18
C ALA A 185 23.61 -0.32 -3.89
N CYS A 186 22.91 -0.05 -2.78
CA CYS A 186 23.20 -0.69 -1.50
C CYS A 186 22.20 -1.81 -1.11
N ALA A 187 21.02 -1.83 -1.71
CA ALA A 187 19.95 -2.74 -1.30
C ALA A 187 20.12 -4.16 -1.85
N ASP A 188 19.93 -5.17 -1.01
CA ASP A 188 19.71 -6.56 -1.40
C ASP A 188 18.23 -6.80 -1.73
N HIS A 189 17.35 -6.15 -0.98
CA HIS A 189 15.92 -6.12 -1.21
C HIS A 189 15.47 -4.65 -1.24
N LEU A 190 14.73 -4.24 -2.28
CA LEU A 190 14.17 -2.89 -2.38
C LEU A 190 12.64 -2.97 -2.35
N VAL A 191 12.02 -2.33 -1.37
CA VAL A 191 10.57 -2.21 -1.25
C VAL A 191 10.11 -0.82 -1.65
N LEU A 192 9.19 -0.76 -2.61
CA LEU A 192 8.50 0.46 -3.00
C LEU A 192 7.26 0.65 -2.11
N ALA A 193 7.26 1.73 -1.33
CA ALA A 193 6.21 2.10 -0.38
C ALA A 193 5.84 3.60 -0.45
N ALA A 194 6.23 4.28 -1.54
CA ALA A 194 5.89 5.68 -1.79
C ALA A 194 4.57 5.80 -2.58
N PRO A 195 3.78 6.86 -2.39
CA PRO A 195 2.58 7.08 -3.18
C PRO A 195 2.89 7.37 -4.66
N ALA A 196 1.96 7.05 -5.54
CA ALA A 196 2.03 7.46 -6.93
C ALA A 196 1.88 9.00 -7.06
N SER A 197 2.71 9.59 -7.89
CA SER A 197 2.69 11.01 -8.23
C SER A 197 3.49 11.23 -9.52
N LYS A 198 3.43 12.44 -10.09
CA LYS A 198 4.30 12.80 -11.23
C LYS A 198 5.79 12.62 -10.92
N ALA A 199 6.21 12.86 -9.67
CA ALA A 199 7.61 12.74 -9.24
C ALA A 199 8.05 11.29 -9.02
N THR A 200 7.13 10.37 -8.76
CA THR A 200 7.42 8.94 -8.52
C THR A 200 7.09 8.05 -9.71
N HIS A 201 6.45 8.59 -10.75
CA HIS A 201 6.13 7.86 -11.97
C HIS A 201 7.43 7.36 -12.64
N HIS A 202 7.49 6.06 -12.90
CA HIS A 202 8.64 5.38 -13.47
C HIS A 202 9.97 5.73 -12.77
N VAL A 203 9.93 5.87 -11.44
CA VAL A 203 11.16 6.08 -10.65
C VAL A 203 12.10 4.88 -10.78
N ILE A 204 11.56 3.69 -11.00
CA ILE A 204 12.29 2.48 -11.39
C ILE A 204 12.21 2.36 -12.91
N ASN A 205 13.32 2.68 -13.57
CA ASN A 205 13.48 2.70 -15.03
C ASN A 205 14.89 2.27 -15.42
N THR A 206 15.20 2.20 -16.71
CA THR A 206 16.51 1.76 -17.22
C THR A 206 17.68 2.53 -16.59
N ARG A 207 17.55 3.86 -16.45
CA ARG A 207 18.63 4.70 -15.90
C ARG A 207 18.85 4.43 -14.40
N THR A 208 17.80 4.30 -13.62
CA THR A 208 17.93 4.04 -12.18
C THR A 208 18.35 2.60 -11.92
N LEU A 209 17.81 1.63 -12.67
CA LEU A 209 18.18 0.21 -12.59
C LEU A 209 19.65 -0.03 -12.92
N ALA A 210 20.28 0.79 -13.78
CA ALA A 210 21.71 0.68 -14.06
C ALA A 210 22.60 0.78 -12.81
N HIS A 211 22.10 1.36 -11.72
CA HIS A 211 22.78 1.46 -10.43
C HIS A 211 22.42 0.33 -9.47
N ALA A 212 21.51 -0.57 -9.85
CA ALA A 212 21.07 -1.63 -8.95
C ALA A 212 22.21 -2.58 -8.59
N LYS A 213 22.30 -2.93 -7.31
CA LYS A 213 23.21 -3.97 -6.82
C LYS A 213 22.91 -5.27 -7.56
N PRO A 214 23.92 -5.98 -8.12
CA PRO A 214 23.69 -7.28 -8.74
C PRO A 214 22.97 -8.24 -7.78
N GLY A 215 21.92 -8.88 -8.27
CA GLY A 215 21.12 -9.78 -7.44
C GLY A 215 20.02 -9.11 -6.64
N LEU A 216 19.73 -7.83 -6.86
CA LEU A 216 18.66 -7.10 -6.20
C LEU A 216 17.30 -7.82 -6.38
N HIS A 217 16.55 -7.95 -5.28
CA HIS A 217 15.13 -8.33 -5.26
C HIS A 217 14.28 -7.07 -5.13
N LEU A 218 13.50 -6.75 -6.16
CA LEU A 218 12.55 -5.62 -6.16
C LEU A 218 11.17 -6.08 -5.68
N ILE A 219 10.57 -5.36 -4.73
CA ILE A 219 9.24 -5.64 -4.17
C ILE A 219 8.38 -4.38 -4.33
N ASN A 220 7.26 -4.48 -5.05
CA ASN A 220 6.34 -3.36 -5.20
C ASN A 220 5.00 -3.62 -4.50
N LEU A 221 4.74 -2.86 -3.43
CA LEU A 221 3.51 -2.86 -2.64
C LEU A 221 2.81 -1.50 -2.69
N ALA A 222 3.25 -0.60 -3.59
CA ALA A 222 2.75 0.77 -3.68
C ALA A 222 1.76 0.95 -4.85
N ARG A 223 2.28 1.19 -6.06
CA ARG A 223 1.52 1.30 -7.31
C ARG A 223 2.37 0.81 -8.47
N GLY A 224 1.72 0.20 -9.48
CA GLY A 224 2.38 -0.27 -10.70
C GLY A 224 3.12 0.83 -11.46
N SER A 225 2.54 2.02 -11.51
CA SER A 225 3.10 3.18 -12.22
C SER A 225 4.45 3.72 -11.69
N LEU A 226 4.95 3.20 -10.57
CA LEU A 226 6.31 3.52 -10.09
C LEU A 226 7.39 2.82 -10.93
N ILE A 227 7.03 1.79 -11.68
CA ILE A 227 7.95 0.94 -12.44
C ILE A 227 7.67 1.07 -13.94
N ASP A 228 8.72 1.35 -14.70
CA ASP A 228 8.74 1.08 -16.13
C ASP A 228 8.85 -0.44 -16.32
N GLN A 229 7.76 -1.07 -16.75
CA GLN A 229 7.66 -2.52 -16.86
C GLN A 229 8.60 -3.11 -17.93
N GLN A 230 8.88 -2.36 -19.01
CA GLN A 230 9.84 -2.80 -20.03
C GLN A 230 11.26 -2.78 -19.48
N ALA A 231 11.63 -1.71 -18.76
CA ALA A 231 12.93 -1.62 -18.11
C ALA A 231 13.12 -2.73 -17.06
N LEU A 232 12.05 -3.06 -16.31
CA LEU A 232 12.08 -4.17 -15.34
C LEU A 232 12.30 -5.52 -16.04
N LEU A 233 11.58 -5.82 -17.12
CA LEU A 233 11.76 -7.06 -17.89
C LEU A 233 13.19 -7.19 -18.39
N GLN A 234 13.73 -6.13 -18.99
CA GLN A 234 15.13 -6.14 -19.48
C GLN A 234 16.14 -6.39 -18.35
N ALA A 235 15.94 -5.79 -17.17
CA ALA A 235 16.82 -5.99 -16.03
C ALA A 235 16.72 -7.40 -15.43
N LEU A 236 15.56 -8.04 -15.52
CA LEU A 236 15.37 -9.44 -15.13
C LEU A 236 15.99 -10.38 -16.16
N ASP A 237 15.78 -10.14 -17.47
CA ASP A 237 16.30 -10.98 -18.57
C ASP A 237 17.83 -11.01 -18.58
N ASN A 238 18.47 -9.85 -18.44
CA ASN A 238 19.93 -9.73 -18.42
C ASN A 238 20.60 -10.13 -17.10
N GLY A 239 19.79 -10.47 -16.07
CA GLY A 239 20.27 -10.94 -14.76
C GLY A 239 20.74 -9.85 -13.80
N GLN A 240 20.52 -8.58 -14.12
CA GLN A 240 20.82 -7.46 -13.22
C GLN A 240 19.97 -7.51 -11.96
N LEU A 241 18.67 -7.83 -12.11
CA LEU A 241 17.79 -8.17 -10.98
C LEU A 241 17.63 -9.69 -10.85
N ALA A 242 17.68 -10.17 -9.63
CA ALA A 242 17.44 -11.59 -9.35
C ALA A 242 15.94 -11.94 -9.35
N LEU A 243 15.09 -11.03 -8.85
CA LEU A 243 13.67 -11.30 -8.64
C LEU A 243 12.87 -10.00 -8.58
N ALA A 244 11.62 -10.06 -9.03
CA ALA A 244 10.61 -9.03 -8.78
C ALA A 244 9.36 -9.66 -8.14
N SER A 245 8.93 -9.14 -6.97
CA SER A 245 7.66 -9.47 -6.34
C SER A 245 6.71 -8.28 -6.46
N LEU A 246 5.65 -8.44 -7.23
CA LEU A 246 4.74 -7.36 -7.62
C LEU A 246 3.32 -7.68 -7.15
N ASP A 247 2.85 -6.95 -6.15
CA ASP A 247 1.45 -7.00 -5.72
C ASP A 247 0.58 -6.04 -6.54
N VAL A 248 1.21 -5.09 -7.22
CA VAL A 248 0.58 -4.04 -8.02
C VAL A 248 1.27 -3.91 -9.37
N THR A 249 0.46 -3.62 -10.41
CA THR A 249 0.91 -3.45 -11.80
C THR A 249 0.21 -2.26 -12.47
N ASP A 250 0.57 -1.94 -13.69
CA ASP A 250 -0.10 -0.92 -14.51
C ASP A 250 -0.16 -1.38 -15.97
N PRO A 251 -1.36 -1.70 -16.50
CA PRO A 251 -2.68 -1.67 -15.85
C PRO A 251 -2.91 -2.80 -14.82
N GLU A 252 -3.99 -2.69 -14.05
CA GLU A 252 -4.54 -3.74 -13.19
C GLU A 252 -5.96 -4.12 -13.62
N PRO A 253 -6.20 -5.42 -13.97
CA PRO A 253 -5.21 -6.48 -14.15
C PRO A 253 -4.35 -6.27 -15.40
N LEU A 254 -3.19 -6.95 -15.45
CA LEU A 254 -2.38 -7.03 -16.68
C LEU A 254 -3.16 -7.74 -17.79
N PRO A 255 -2.96 -7.37 -19.07
CA PRO A 255 -3.56 -8.07 -20.20
C PRO A 255 -3.18 -9.55 -20.24
N ALA A 256 -4.08 -10.38 -20.78
CA ALA A 256 -3.78 -11.78 -21.02
C ALA A 256 -2.52 -11.92 -21.88
N GLY A 257 -1.63 -12.85 -21.52
CA GLY A 257 -0.37 -13.06 -22.22
C GLY A 257 0.75 -12.07 -21.87
N HIS A 258 0.55 -11.16 -20.92
CA HIS A 258 1.62 -10.26 -20.48
C HIS A 258 2.82 -11.07 -19.95
N PRO A 259 4.09 -10.70 -20.32
CA PRO A 259 5.28 -11.48 -19.98
C PRO A 259 5.44 -11.76 -18.48
N PHE A 260 4.99 -10.86 -17.61
CA PHE A 260 5.09 -11.05 -16.16
C PHE A 260 4.39 -12.31 -15.64
N TYR A 261 3.33 -12.80 -16.31
CA TYR A 261 2.64 -14.02 -15.89
C TYR A 261 3.50 -15.29 -16.04
N SER A 262 4.42 -15.31 -16.99
CA SER A 262 5.25 -16.50 -17.28
C SER A 262 6.74 -16.32 -16.97
N HIS A 263 7.17 -15.11 -16.60
CA HIS A 263 8.58 -14.84 -16.35
C HIS A 263 9.08 -15.56 -15.08
N PRO A 264 10.14 -16.39 -15.15
CA PRO A 264 10.58 -17.24 -14.02
C PRO A 264 11.04 -16.42 -12.80
N ARG A 265 11.45 -15.16 -13.00
CA ARG A 265 11.94 -14.25 -11.97
C ARG A 265 10.89 -13.20 -11.55
N VAL A 266 9.61 -13.41 -11.88
CA VAL A 266 8.51 -12.56 -11.42
C VAL A 266 7.59 -13.36 -10.51
N ARG A 267 7.15 -12.73 -9.44
CA ARG A 267 6.10 -13.24 -8.53
C ARG A 267 5.00 -12.19 -8.49
N LEU A 268 3.86 -12.54 -9.06
CA LEU A 268 2.67 -11.67 -9.07
C LEU A 268 1.72 -12.07 -7.96
N SER A 269 1.12 -11.09 -7.32
CA SER A 269 -0.08 -11.24 -6.49
C SER A 269 -1.15 -10.21 -6.90
N PRO A 270 -2.44 -10.52 -6.74
CA PRO A 270 -3.53 -9.72 -7.31
C PRO A 270 -3.96 -8.59 -6.36
N HIS A 271 -3.05 -7.65 -6.04
CA HIS A 271 -3.28 -6.50 -5.15
C HIS A 271 -3.92 -6.94 -3.82
N THR A 272 -3.33 -7.95 -3.18
CA THR A 272 -3.91 -8.65 -2.01
C THR A 272 -3.07 -8.54 -0.75
N SER A 273 -1.89 -7.90 -0.82
CA SER A 273 -0.93 -7.82 0.30
C SER A 273 -1.51 -7.18 1.57
N ALA A 274 -2.52 -6.32 1.42
CA ALA A 274 -3.23 -5.70 2.53
C ALA A 274 -4.46 -6.50 3.02
N ASN A 275 -4.86 -7.58 2.34
CA ASN A 275 -6.16 -8.23 2.57
C ASN A 275 -6.14 -9.20 3.76
N THR A 276 -6.10 -8.67 4.97
CA THR A 276 -6.12 -9.42 6.22
C THR A 276 -7.27 -8.99 7.13
N SER A 277 -7.75 -9.88 8.01
CA SER A 277 -8.80 -9.55 8.99
C SER A 277 -8.42 -8.39 9.91
N ARG A 278 -7.13 -8.23 10.21
CA ARG A 278 -6.59 -7.14 11.03
C ARG A 278 -6.89 -5.76 10.45
N VAL A 279 -6.91 -5.63 9.13
CA VAL A 279 -7.22 -4.37 8.44
C VAL A 279 -8.62 -3.88 8.76
N TYR A 280 -9.60 -4.78 8.86
CA TYR A 280 -10.96 -4.40 9.25
C TYR A 280 -11.02 -3.84 10.69
N HIS A 281 -10.33 -4.47 11.63
CA HIS A 281 -10.25 -3.97 13.01
C HIS A 281 -9.57 -2.60 13.08
N ASN A 282 -8.45 -2.44 12.38
CA ASN A 282 -7.72 -1.16 12.33
C ASN A 282 -8.57 -0.04 11.71
N LEU A 283 -9.32 -0.34 10.63
CA LEU A 283 -10.19 0.63 9.97
C LEU A 283 -11.37 1.01 10.85
N ALA A 284 -12.01 0.04 11.51
CA ALA A 284 -13.11 0.30 12.43
C ALA A 284 -12.65 1.17 13.61
N ALA A 285 -11.48 0.88 14.19
CA ALA A 285 -10.89 1.68 15.25
C ALA A 285 -10.53 3.11 14.79
N LEU A 286 -9.96 3.28 13.58
CA LEU A 286 -9.69 4.60 13.01
C LEU A 286 -10.99 5.39 12.82
N LEU A 287 -12.01 4.76 12.23
CA LEU A 287 -13.30 5.42 12.02
C LEU A 287 -13.96 5.82 13.35
N ALA A 288 -13.88 4.97 14.37
CA ALA A 288 -14.42 5.28 15.70
C ALA A 288 -13.74 6.54 16.29
N ARG A 289 -12.40 6.63 16.21
CA ARG A 289 -11.68 7.83 16.66
C ARG A 289 -12.05 9.07 15.83
N ASN A 290 -12.21 8.92 14.52
CA ASN A 290 -12.60 10.04 13.66
C ASN A 290 -14.05 10.50 13.91
N VAL A 291 -14.97 9.61 14.23
CA VAL A 291 -16.32 9.97 14.69
C VAL A 291 -16.24 10.76 15.99
N GLU A 292 -15.45 10.31 16.96
CA GLU A 292 -15.23 11.04 18.21
C GLU A 292 -14.59 12.42 17.98
N HIS A 293 -13.57 12.50 17.14
CA HIS A 293 -12.93 13.77 16.76
C HIS A 293 -13.95 14.75 16.16
N PHE A 294 -14.75 14.25 15.21
CA PHE A 294 -15.77 15.06 14.53
C PHE A 294 -16.81 15.60 15.52
N GLN A 295 -17.33 14.74 16.42
CA GLN A 295 -18.29 15.13 17.44
C GLN A 295 -17.78 16.24 18.40
N HIS A 296 -16.45 16.29 18.63
CA HIS A 296 -15.81 17.29 19.47
C HIS A 296 -15.20 18.46 18.68
N GLY A 297 -15.49 18.61 17.40
CA GLY A 297 -14.94 19.67 16.54
C GLY A 297 -13.42 19.61 16.35
N ARG A 298 -12.80 18.43 16.56
CA ARG A 298 -11.36 18.20 16.38
C ARG A 298 -11.06 17.78 14.94
N ARG A 299 -9.84 18.06 14.48
CA ARG A 299 -9.36 17.58 13.18
C ARG A 299 -9.34 16.05 13.15
N LEU A 300 -9.77 15.46 12.01
CA LEU A 300 -9.76 14.01 11.82
C LEU A 300 -8.33 13.48 11.73
N GLU A 301 -8.10 12.27 12.22
CA GLU A 301 -6.85 11.56 11.94
C GLU A 301 -6.76 11.26 10.44
N ASN A 302 -5.58 11.49 9.86
CA ASN A 302 -5.33 11.34 8.42
C ASN A 302 -6.24 12.18 7.52
N GLN A 303 -6.74 13.31 8.02
CA GLN A 303 -7.49 14.26 7.21
C GLN A 303 -6.63 14.77 6.05
N LEU A 304 -7.19 14.74 4.86
CA LEU A 304 -6.54 15.29 3.68
C LEU A 304 -6.42 16.82 3.81
N PRO A 305 -5.38 17.43 3.23
CA PRO A 305 -5.30 18.89 3.13
C PRO A 305 -6.50 19.43 2.36
N THR A 306 -7.12 20.50 2.84
CA THR A 306 -8.11 21.26 2.09
C THR A 306 -7.43 22.11 1.01
N GLN A 307 -8.16 22.51 -0.04
CA GLN A 307 -7.63 23.40 -1.07
C GLN A 307 -7.11 24.68 -0.42
N GLY A 308 -5.76 24.88 -0.49
CA GLY A 308 -5.08 26.03 0.11
C GLY A 308 -4.15 25.69 1.28
N GLU A 309 -4.24 24.50 1.88
CA GLU A 309 -3.24 24.01 2.82
C GLU A 309 -2.09 23.32 2.06
N THR A 310 -0.89 23.89 2.11
CA THR A 310 0.33 23.24 1.57
C THR A 310 0.72 22.07 2.50
N PRO A 311 1.02 20.86 1.99
CA PRO A 311 1.38 19.70 2.81
C PRO A 311 2.75 19.81 3.47
#